data_2d69ebb1374d534b6e4b896c18457a91
#
_entry.id   2d69ebb1374d534b6e4b896c18457a91
#
_cell.length_a   1.000
_cell.length_b   1.000
_cell.length_c   1.000
_cell.angle_alpha   90.00
_cell.angle_beta   90.00
_cell.angle_gamma   90.00
#
_symmetry.space_group_name_H-M   'P 1'
#
loop_
_entity.id
_entity.type
_entity.pdbx_description
1 polymer ?
#
loop_
_entity_poly.entity_id
_entity_poly.type
_entity_poly.pdbx_seq_one_letter_code
_entity_poly.pdbx_strand_id
1 'polypeptide(L)'
;VRIFVSYCHANAIQQAKLQIHLAQLRRDEVETWFDGEMEAGDKLNTEISRKLRAADIFVALMSPEYIASRWCQMEYKRAMGRRARGSMRVVVVVVRPCAWKDTGASDLKVLPHDGRTVSDWRSMDHAFANVAEGIKGAVKAVRSALSEAVPARPAKAPRSAAAPVPKKRPAPVKGGRKASTKASPGTRATKGKRPARSRAAG
;
A
#
# COMPACT_ATOMS: atom_id res chain seq x y z
N VAL A 1 -2.27 -4.56 9.07
CA VAL A 1 -1.06 -3.81 8.72
C VAL A 1 -0.36 -4.49 7.56
N ARG A 2 0.03 -3.72 6.56
CA ARG A 2 0.68 -4.22 5.33
C ARG A 2 2.12 -3.76 5.28
N ILE A 3 3.03 -4.71 5.09
CA ILE A 3 4.46 -4.48 4.99
C ILE A 3 4.91 -4.73 3.54
N PHE A 4 5.62 -3.77 2.97
CA PHE A 4 6.32 -3.91 1.71
C PHE A 4 7.81 -4.04 1.98
N VAL A 5 8.43 -5.14 1.54
CA VAL A 5 9.87 -5.37 1.68
C VAL A 5 10.54 -5.19 0.32
N SER A 6 11.36 -4.16 0.22
CA SER A 6 12.17 -3.84 -0.95
C SER A 6 13.59 -4.36 -0.76
N TYR A 7 14.09 -5.09 -1.75
CA TYR A 7 15.44 -5.66 -1.73
C TYR A 7 16.03 -5.78 -3.14
N CYS A 8 17.32 -5.81 -3.27
CA CYS A 8 17.99 -6.16 -4.53
C CYS A 8 18.08 -7.67 -4.67
N HIS A 9 17.85 -8.23 -5.86
CA HIS A 9 17.92 -9.67 -6.13
C HIS A 9 19.25 -10.32 -5.70
N ALA A 10 20.36 -9.56 -5.72
CA ALA A 10 21.63 -10.01 -5.17
C ALA A 10 21.56 -10.36 -3.66
N ASN A 11 20.54 -9.90 -2.96
CA ASN A 11 20.30 -10.16 -1.53
C ASN A 11 19.15 -11.15 -1.28
N ALA A 12 18.84 -12.02 -2.23
CA ALA A 12 17.75 -13.00 -2.11
C ALA A 12 17.91 -13.94 -0.91
N ILE A 13 19.14 -14.31 -0.53
CA ILE A 13 19.41 -15.15 0.65
C ILE A 13 18.98 -14.41 1.93
N GLN A 14 19.34 -13.14 2.05
CA GLN A 14 18.97 -12.31 3.21
C GLN A 14 17.46 -12.07 3.27
N GLN A 15 16.83 -11.87 2.11
CA GLN A 15 15.38 -11.74 2.00
C GLN A 15 14.66 -13.02 2.46
N ALA A 16 15.09 -14.19 1.97
CA ALA A 16 14.51 -15.48 2.36
C ALA A 16 14.64 -15.75 3.86
N LYS A 17 15.79 -15.42 4.45
CA LYS A 17 15.99 -15.52 5.90
C LYS A 17 15.06 -14.59 6.67
N LEU A 18 14.94 -13.32 6.25
CA LEU A 18 14.01 -12.38 6.88
C LEU A 18 12.57 -12.90 6.79
N GLN A 19 12.15 -13.45 5.65
CA GLN A 19 10.81 -13.99 5.45
C GLN A 19 10.48 -15.08 6.47
N ILE A 20 11.43 -15.95 6.78
CA ILE A 20 11.28 -17.01 7.82
C ILE A 20 11.06 -16.35 9.20
N HIS A 21 11.89 -15.37 9.56
CA HIS A 21 11.78 -14.69 10.85
C HIS A 21 10.50 -13.84 11.00
N LEU A 22 9.90 -13.42 9.89
CA LEU A 22 8.61 -12.71 9.87
C LEU A 22 7.39 -13.63 9.83
N ALA A 23 7.56 -14.96 9.81
CA ALA A 23 6.45 -15.91 9.72
C ALA A 23 5.43 -15.75 10.87
N GLN A 24 5.88 -15.36 12.07
CA GLN A 24 4.98 -15.09 13.20
C GLN A 24 4.06 -13.89 12.92
N LEU A 25 4.57 -12.82 12.29
CA LEU A 25 3.75 -11.66 11.94
C LEU A 25 2.63 -12.00 10.96
N ARG A 26 2.85 -12.96 10.05
CA ARG A 26 1.81 -13.45 9.14
C ARG A 26 0.66 -14.12 9.91
N ARG A 27 0.94 -14.84 10.98
CA ARG A 27 -0.08 -15.43 11.87
C ARG A 27 -0.87 -14.35 12.62
N ASP A 28 -0.25 -13.20 12.88
CA ASP A 28 -0.86 -12.04 13.52
C ASP A 28 -1.58 -11.11 12.53
N GLU A 29 -2.03 -11.63 11.38
CA GLU A 29 -2.75 -10.89 10.32
C GLU A 29 -1.96 -9.69 9.75
N VAL A 30 -0.65 -9.79 9.72
CA VAL A 30 0.22 -8.83 9.04
C VAL A 30 0.52 -9.34 7.64
N GLU A 31 -0.01 -8.67 6.63
CA GLU A 31 0.31 -8.96 5.23
C GLU A 31 1.73 -8.48 4.92
N THR A 32 2.60 -9.40 4.53
CA THR A 32 3.98 -9.08 4.14
C THR A 32 4.15 -9.41 2.66
N TRP A 33 4.53 -8.44 1.87
CA TRP A 33 4.81 -8.60 0.44
C TRP A 33 6.29 -8.31 0.15
N PHE A 34 6.90 -9.13 -0.71
CA PHE A 34 8.28 -9.00 -1.15
C PHE A 34 8.31 -8.69 -2.65
N ASP A 35 9.21 -7.80 -3.08
CA ASP A 35 9.36 -7.35 -4.48
C ASP A 35 9.79 -8.46 -5.46
N GLY A 36 9.80 -9.68 -5.14
CA GLY A 36 10.08 -10.81 -6.01
C GLY A 36 8.93 -11.80 -6.14
N GLU A 37 7.82 -11.58 -5.42
CA GLU A 37 6.63 -12.45 -5.44
C GLU A 37 5.70 -12.06 -6.60
N MET A 38 6.19 -12.16 -7.85
CA MET A 38 5.39 -11.85 -9.02
C MET A 38 5.22 -13.05 -9.94
N GLU A 39 4.03 -13.22 -10.48
CA GLU A 39 3.76 -14.23 -11.48
C GLU A 39 4.28 -13.79 -12.86
N ALA A 40 4.69 -14.77 -13.67
CA ALA A 40 5.14 -14.52 -15.04
C ALA A 40 3.99 -13.92 -15.87
N GLY A 41 4.19 -12.72 -16.40
CA GLY A 41 3.20 -12.02 -17.23
C GLY A 41 2.55 -10.80 -16.58
N ASP A 42 2.75 -10.57 -15.29
CA ASP A 42 2.28 -9.36 -14.61
C ASP A 42 2.97 -8.11 -15.13
N LYS A 43 2.22 -7.00 -15.21
CA LYS A 43 2.80 -5.68 -15.48
C LYS A 43 3.56 -5.21 -14.24
N LEU A 44 4.82 -5.62 -14.13
CA LEU A 44 5.77 -5.42 -13.04
C LEU A 44 5.60 -4.05 -12.33
N ASN A 45 5.62 -2.97 -13.11
CA ASN A 45 5.54 -1.61 -12.58
C ASN A 45 4.21 -1.27 -11.90
N THR A 46 3.11 -1.85 -12.35
CA THR A 46 1.77 -1.53 -11.86
C THR A 46 1.48 -2.22 -10.55
N GLU A 47 1.80 -3.51 -10.45
CA GLU A 47 1.57 -4.30 -9.23
C GLU A 47 2.44 -3.83 -8.07
N ILE A 48 3.75 -3.66 -8.30
CA ILE A 48 4.69 -3.11 -7.31
C ILE A 48 4.21 -1.74 -6.83
N SER A 49 3.84 -0.85 -7.76
CA SER A 49 3.34 0.48 -7.41
C SER A 49 2.03 0.42 -6.61
N ARG A 50 1.17 -0.55 -6.90
CA ARG A 50 -0.08 -0.79 -6.16
C ARG A 50 0.20 -1.27 -4.74
N LYS A 51 1.06 -2.28 -4.57
CA LYS A 51 1.46 -2.83 -3.27
C LYS A 51 2.19 -1.80 -2.43
N LEU A 52 3.13 -1.07 -3.02
CA LEU A 52 3.84 0.01 -2.34
C LEU A 52 2.88 1.12 -1.87
N ARG A 53 1.90 1.52 -2.69
CA ARG A 53 0.89 2.51 -2.27
C ARG A 53 -0.02 2.02 -1.15
N ALA A 54 -0.30 0.73 -1.12
CA ALA A 54 -1.17 0.13 -0.11
C ALA A 54 -0.45 -0.16 1.22
N ALA A 55 0.89 -0.19 1.23
CA ALA A 55 1.67 -0.53 2.41
C ALA A 55 1.63 0.54 3.49
N ASP A 56 1.58 0.11 4.74
CA ASP A 56 1.66 0.95 5.93
C ASP A 56 3.11 1.07 6.43
N ILE A 57 3.91 0.02 6.17
CA ILE A 57 5.32 -0.05 6.52
C ILE A 57 6.11 -0.44 5.28
N PHE A 58 7.22 0.27 5.05
CA PHE A 58 8.22 -0.06 4.04
C PHE A 58 9.49 -0.53 4.74
N VAL A 59 10.00 -1.69 4.35
CA VAL A 59 11.27 -2.24 4.87
C VAL A 59 12.27 -2.27 3.72
N ALA A 60 13.39 -1.55 3.85
CA ALA A 60 14.48 -1.54 2.88
C ALA A 60 15.63 -2.44 3.35
N LEU A 61 16.03 -3.42 2.55
CA LEU A 61 17.22 -4.24 2.81
C LEU A 61 18.44 -3.57 2.15
N MET A 62 19.10 -2.66 2.89
CA MET A 62 20.20 -1.85 2.38
C MET A 62 21.49 -2.67 2.22
N SER A 63 22.05 -2.58 1.04
CA SER A 63 23.34 -3.16 0.63
C SER A 63 23.98 -2.28 -0.44
N PRO A 64 25.24 -2.51 -0.84
CA PRO A 64 25.83 -1.80 -1.98
C PRO A 64 25.01 -1.98 -3.26
N GLU A 65 24.52 -3.19 -3.51
CA GLU A 65 23.70 -3.52 -4.69
C GLU A 65 22.34 -2.83 -4.65
N TYR A 66 21.73 -2.74 -3.45
CA TYR A 66 20.47 -1.98 -3.26
C TYR A 66 20.65 -0.50 -3.62
N ILE A 67 21.74 0.11 -3.13
CA ILE A 67 22.06 1.52 -3.40
C ILE A 67 22.39 1.73 -4.89
N ALA A 68 23.06 0.77 -5.54
CA ALA A 68 23.37 0.84 -6.97
C ALA A 68 22.14 0.61 -7.86
N SER A 69 21.10 -0.08 -7.36
CA SER A 69 19.90 -0.39 -8.13
C SER A 69 19.00 0.84 -8.30
N ARG A 70 18.88 1.30 -9.54
CA ARG A 70 17.96 2.40 -9.90
C ARG A 70 16.51 2.11 -9.47
N TRP A 71 16.11 0.84 -9.56
CA TRP A 71 14.77 0.39 -9.19
C TRP A 71 14.54 0.52 -7.68
N CYS A 72 15.40 -0.07 -6.88
CA CYS A 72 15.32 0.01 -5.41
C CYS A 72 15.36 1.47 -4.91
N GLN A 73 16.19 2.31 -5.54
CA GLN A 73 16.26 3.73 -5.22
C GLN A 73 14.94 4.46 -5.51
N MET A 74 14.26 4.10 -6.60
CA MET A 74 12.96 4.70 -6.93
C MET A 74 11.87 4.31 -5.92
N GLU A 75 11.82 3.06 -5.49
CA GLU A 75 10.90 2.58 -4.45
C GLU A 75 11.18 3.27 -3.12
N TYR A 76 12.46 3.30 -2.73
CA TYR A 76 12.89 3.93 -1.50
C TYR A 76 12.53 5.43 -1.47
N LYS A 77 12.80 6.16 -2.54
CA LYS A 77 12.43 7.58 -2.68
C LYS A 77 10.93 7.80 -2.54
N ARG A 78 10.11 6.93 -3.13
CA ARG A 78 8.64 6.98 -2.98
C ARG A 78 8.21 6.73 -1.53
N ALA A 79 8.82 5.76 -0.86
CA ALA A 79 8.55 5.44 0.53
C ALA A 79 8.94 6.60 1.45
N MET A 80 10.12 7.19 1.27
CA MET A 80 10.57 8.36 2.03
C MET A 80 9.66 9.58 1.82
N GLY A 81 9.17 9.80 0.61
CA GLY A 81 8.17 10.83 0.34
C GLY A 81 6.84 10.58 1.06
N ARG A 82 6.42 9.33 1.22
CA ARG A 82 5.23 8.98 2.02
C ARG A 82 5.48 9.12 3.53
N ARG A 83 6.68 8.75 3.99
CA ARG A 83 7.10 8.97 5.37
C ARG A 83 7.05 10.45 5.74
N ALA A 84 7.57 11.32 4.89
CA ALA A 84 7.54 12.78 5.12
C ALA A 84 6.12 13.34 5.26
N ARG A 85 5.12 12.70 4.64
CA ARG A 85 3.69 13.04 4.78
C ARG A 85 2.99 12.30 5.93
N GLY A 86 3.71 11.54 6.75
CA GLY A 86 3.13 10.77 7.85
C GLY A 86 2.27 9.56 7.45
N SER A 87 2.25 9.19 6.14
CA SER A 87 1.36 8.14 5.61
C SER A 87 2.03 6.77 5.47
N MET A 88 3.27 6.61 5.91
CA MET A 88 4.03 5.36 5.86
C MET A 88 5.15 5.39 6.89
N ARG A 89 5.41 4.27 7.54
CA ARG A 89 6.61 4.08 8.34
C ARG A 89 7.70 3.44 7.48
N VAL A 90 8.93 3.95 7.57
CA VAL A 90 10.09 3.38 6.87
C VAL A 90 11.01 2.75 7.91
N VAL A 91 11.39 1.49 7.66
CA VAL A 91 12.36 0.72 8.45
C VAL A 91 13.52 0.38 7.52
N VAL A 92 14.72 0.71 7.95
CA VAL A 92 15.95 0.40 7.20
C VAL A 92 16.68 -0.73 7.89
N VAL A 93 16.97 -1.79 7.15
CA VAL A 93 17.78 -2.94 7.59
C VAL A 93 19.08 -2.93 6.81
N VAL A 94 20.20 -2.72 7.49
CA VAL A 94 21.51 -2.71 6.84
C VAL A 94 22.02 -4.15 6.78
N VAL A 95 21.91 -4.79 5.61
CA VAL A 95 22.28 -6.20 5.44
C VAL A 95 23.77 -6.38 5.23
N ARG A 96 24.44 -5.43 4.57
CA ARG A 96 25.89 -5.42 4.32
C ARG A 96 26.43 -4.00 4.44
N PRO A 97 27.74 -3.84 4.75
CA PRO A 97 28.36 -2.50 4.80
C PRO A 97 28.12 -1.73 3.50
N CYS A 98 27.54 -0.54 3.60
CA CYS A 98 27.23 0.33 2.47
C CYS A 98 27.03 1.79 2.93
N ALA A 99 26.98 2.73 2.00
CA ALA A 99 26.81 4.15 2.26
C ALA A 99 25.32 4.52 2.55
N TRP A 100 24.65 3.75 3.41
CA TRP A 100 23.23 3.95 3.71
C TRP A 100 22.92 5.33 4.33
N LYS A 101 23.88 5.92 5.04
CA LYS A 101 23.74 7.26 5.67
C LYS A 101 23.49 8.35 4.62
N ASP A 102 24.05 8.19 3.43
CA ASP A 102 23.91 9.16 2.34
C ASP A 102 22.56 9.04 1.62
N THR A 103 21.76 8.04 1.95
CA THR A 103 20.43 7.81 1.34
C THR A 103 19.29 8.60 2.00
N GLY A 104 19.58 9.48 2.96
CA GLY A 104 18.56 10.14 3.79
C GLY A 104 17.99 9.25 4.90
N ALA A 105 18.67 8.12 5.19
CA ALA A 105 18.33 7.22 6.30
C ALA A 105 19.04 7.62 7.61
N SER A 106 19.90 8.61 7.60
CA SER A 106 20.68 9.08 8.76
C SER A 106 19.83 9.42 9.99
N ASP A 107 18.62 9.94 9.76
CA ASP A 107 17.66 10.28 10.83
C ASP A 107 16.83 9.08 11.28
N LEU A 108 17.00 7.92 10.66
CA LEU A 108 16.24 6.72 10.99
C LEU A 108 17.01 5.83 11.97
N LYS A 109 16.27 5.24 12.90
CA LYS A 109 16.81 4.13 13.66
C LYS A 109 16.89 2.92 12.75
N VAL A 110 18.10 2.54 12.37
CA VAL A 110 18.34 1.38 11.51
C VAL A 110 18.34 0.08 12.32
N LEU A 111 18.17 -1.04 11.61
CA LEU A 111 18.26 -2.38 12.17
C LEU A 111 19.42 -3.13 11.51
N PRO A 112 20.06 -4.05 12.23
CA PRO A 112 19.92 -4.40 13.65
C PRO A 112 20.16 -3.22 14.60
N HIS A 113 19.64 -3.33 15.83
CA HIS A 113 19.61 -2.22 16.81
C HIS A 113 20.97 -1.70 17.28
N ASP A 114 22.02 -2.49 17.17
CA ASP A 114 23.37 -2.14 17.61
C ASP A 114 24.17 -1.37 16.56
N GLY A 115 23.57 -1.08 15.40
CA GLY A 115 24.19 -0.36 14.28
C GLY A 115 25.17 -1.18 13.45
N ARG A 116 25.39 -2.47 13.77
CA ARG A 116 26.14 -3.39 12.93
C ARG A 116 25.29 -3.86 11.76
N THR A 117 25.91 -4.20 10.66
CA THR A 117 25.19 -4.81 9.54
C THR A 117 24.85 -6.26 9.84
N VAL A 118 23.85 -6.84 9.16
CA VAL A 118 23.50 -8.25 9.34
C VAL A 118 24.71 -9.17 9.09
N SER A 119 25.56 -8.82 8.11
CA SER A 119 26.76 -9.60 7.79
C SER A 119 27.84 -9.57 8.88
N ASP A 120 27.84 -8.59 9.77
CA ASP A 120 28.83 -8.44 10.84
C ASP A 120 28.45 -9.23 12.11
N TRP A 121 27.24 -9.79 12.13
CA TRP A 121 26.82 -10.64 13.24
C TRP A 121 27.42 -12.04 13.10
N ARG A 122 27.77 -12.64 14.22
CA ARG A 122 28.27 -14.01 14.26
C ARG A 122 27.30 -15.03 13.65
N SER A 123 26.00 -14.75 13.76
CA SER A 123 24.93 -15.57 13.21
C SER A 123 23.91 -14.68 12.49
N MET A 124 23.62 -15.00 11.25
CA MET A 124 22.58 -14.32 10.48
C MET A 124 21.19 -14.50 11.11
N ASP A 125 20.92 -15.65 11.74
CA ASP A 125 19.64 -15.90 12.39
C ASP A 125 19.45 -15.01 13.62
N HIS A 126 20.50 -14.78 14.42
CA HIS A 126 20.43 -13.82 15.53
C HIS A 126 20.22 -12.39 15.04
N ALA A 127 20.90 -12.00 13.97
CA ALA A 127 20.69 -10.69 13.37
C ALA A 127 19.24 -10.50 12.88
N PHE A 128 18.69 -11.47 12.17
CA PHE A 128 17.31 -11.38 11.69
C PHE A 128 16.25 -11.55 12.80
N ALA A 129 16.55 -12.26 13.88
CA ALA A 129 15.68 -12.26 15.05
C ALA A 129 15.56 -10.83 15.64
N ASN A 130 16.70 -10.13 15.78
CA ASN A 130 16.71 -8.72 16.20
C ASN A 130 15.96 -7.79 15.21
N VAL A 131 16.17 -7.97 13.92
CA VAL A 131 15.45 -7.25 12.86
C VAL A 131 13.94 -7.49 12.95
N ALA A 132 13.52 -8.74 13.11
CA ALA A 132 12.10 -9.10 13.21
C ALA A 132 11.45 -8.46 14.45
N GLU A 133 12.15 -8.40 15.57
CA GLU A 133 11.68 -7.72 16.77
C GLU A 133 11.51 -6.21 16.52
N GLY A 134 12.46 -5.56 15.86
CA GLY A 134 12.34 -4.16 15.46
C GLY A 134 11.16 -3.90 14.53
N ILE A 135 10.90 -4.79 13.58
CA ILE A 135 9.73 -4.71 12.68
C ILE A 135 8.43 -4.92 13.47
N LYS A 136 8.38 -5.87 14.42
CA LYS A 136 7.22 -6.04 15.32
C LYS A 136 6.91 -4.76 16.09
N GLY A 137 7.93 -4.07 16.58
CA GLY A 137 7.79 -2.78 17.23
C GLY A 137 7.18 -1.72 16.29
N ALA A 138 7.61 -1.69 15.03
CA ALA A 138 7.03 -0.80 14.02
C ALA A 138 5.56 -1.13 13.73
N VAL A 139 5.19 -2.42 13.63
CA VAL A 139 3.80 -2.87 13.45
C VAL A 139 2.93 -2.44 14.62
N LYS A 140 3.40 -2.64 15.85
CA LYS A 140 2.68 -2.23 17.06
C LYS A 140 2.40 -0.72 17.06
N ALA A 141 3.39 0.09 16.72
CA ALA A 141 3.23 1.54 16.65
C ALA A 141 2.23 1.98 15.57
N VAL A 142 2.21 1.31 14.40
CA VAL A 142 1.21 1.59 13.35
C VAL A 142 -0.18 1.18 13.80
N ARG A 143 -0.36 0.03 14.44
CA ARG A 143 -1.65 -0.41 14.98
C ARG A 143 -2.20 0.57 16.01
N SER A 144 -1.37 1.06 16.93
CA SER A 144 -1.79 2.07 17.93
C SER A 144 -2.26 3.35 17.24
N ALA A 145 -1.49 3.87 16.29
CA ALA A 145 -1.87 5.07 15.55
C ALA A 145 -3.18 4.91 14.77
N LEU A 146 -3.42 3.74 14.16
CA LEU A 146 -4.67 3.45 13.45
C LEU A 146 -5.87 3.35 14.42
N SER A 147 -5.67 2.81 15.62
CA SER A 147 -6.72 2.71 16.64
C SER A 147 -7.09 4.07 17.22
N GLU A 148 -6.12 4.97 17.39
CA GLU A 148 -6.35 6.35 17.85
C GLU A 148 -7.02 7.23 16.78
N ALA A 149 -6.77 6.95 15.49
CA ALA A 149 -7.36 7.67 14.37
C ALA A 149 -8.83 7.32 14.10
N VAL A 150 -9.38 6.25 14.69
CA VAL A 150 -10.80 5.92 14.65
C VAL A 150 -11.51 6.73 15.75
N PRO A 151 -12.22 7.84 15.43
CA PRO A 151 -12.97 8.55 16.45
C PRO A 151 -13.99 7.59 17.07
N ALA A 152 -14.04 7.54 18.39
CA ALA A 152 -15.05 6.80 19.13
C ALA A 152 -16.42 7.20 18.54
N ARG A 153 -17.11 6.24 17.91
CA ARG A 153 -18.44 6.43 17.38
C ARG A 153 -19.30 6.92 18.56
N PRO A 154 -19.89 8.13 18.53
CA PRO A 154 -20.66 8.60 19.67
C PRO A 154 -21.73 7.56 19.99
N ALA A 155 -21.77 7.12 21.23
CA ALA A 155 -22.76 6.21 21.75
C ALA A 155 -24.12 6.76 21.36
N LYS A 156 -24.92 5.97 20.62
CA LYS A 156 -26.25 6.28 20.17
C LYS A 156 -27.07 6.65 21.42
N ALA A 157 -27.40 7.93 21.58
CA ALA A 157 -28.23 8.39 22.67
C ALA A 157 -29.52 7.55 22.70
N PRO A 158 -30.03 7.16 23.89
CA PRO A 158 -31.28 6.43 23.97
C PRO A 158 -32.39 7.27 23.35
N ARG A 159 -33.12 6.68 22.41
CA ARG A 159 -34.30 7.31 21.78
C ARG A 159 -35.27 7.59 22.89
N SER A 160 -35.44 8.85 23.19
CA SER A 160 -36.54 9.36 24.01
C SER A 160 -37.88 8.96 23.37
N ALA A 161 -38.76 8.49 24.23
CA ALA A 161 -40.07 7.94 23.89
C ALA A 161 -40.89 8.89 23.01
N ALA A 162 -41.59 8.29 22.07
CA ALA A 162 -42.49 8.91 21.12
C ALA A 162 -43.58 9.75 21.80
N ALA A 163 -43.73 11.00 21.39
CA ALA A 163 -44.91 11.79 21.60
C ALA A 163 -46.00 11.42 20.56
N PRO A 164 -47.30 11.44 20.91
CA PRO A 164 -48.34 10.92 20.03
C PRO A 164 -48.63 11.89 18.87
N VAL A 165 -48.79 11.30 17.68
CA VAL A 165 -49.10 11.97 16.42
C VAL A 165 -50.55 12.43 16.40
N PRO A 166 -50.90 13.69 16.10
CA PRO A 166 -52.26 14.11 15.88
C PRO A 166 -52.80 13.63 14.52
N LYS A 167 -53.97 13.02 14.53
CA LYS A 167 -54.72 12.56 13.35
C LYS A 167 -55.06 13.72 12.44
N LYS A 168 -54.57 13.73 11.19
CA LYS A 168 -55.03 14.64 10.13
C LYS A 168 -56.28 14.10 9.45
N ARG A 169 -57.30 14.97 9.35
CA ARG A 169 -58.56 14.80 8.60
C ARG A 169 -58.28 14.72 7.09
N PRO A 170 -59.12 14.02 6.31
CA PRO A 170 -58.96 13.92 4.87
C PRO A 170 -59.51 15.17 4.16
N ALA A 171 -58.81 15.63 3.12
CA ALA A 171 -59.23 16.68 2.21
C ALA A 171 -59.72 16.10 0.89
N PRO A 172 -60.62 16.82 0.16
CA PRO A 172 -61.48 16.23 -0.87
C PRO A 172 -60.83 16.16 -2.26
N VAL A 173 -61.35 15.21 -3.03
CA VAL A 173 -61.04 14.90 -4.42
C VAL A 173 -61.64 15.97 -5.36
N LYS A 174 -60.85 16.45 -6.31
CA LYS A 174 -61.29 16.99 -7.61
C LYS A 174 -60.12 16.66 -8.57
N GLY A 175 -60.25 15.91 -9.58
CA GLY A 175 -61.15 15.90 -10.71
C GLY A 175 -60.52 16.60 -11.92
N GLY A 176 -60.10 15.86 -12.92
CA GLY A 176 -60.23 16.38 -14.26
C GLY A 176 -58.96 16.46 -15.14
N ARG A 177 -58.93 15.58 -16.11
CA ARG A 177 -58.69 15.72 -17.58
C ARG A 177 -57.27 15.82 -18.09
N LYS A 178 -56.87 14.74 -18.85
CA LYS A 178 -56.77 14.69 -20.35
C LYS A 178 -55.84 15.73 -20.97
N ALA A 179 -54.93 15.45 -21.80
CA ALA A 179 -54.71 14.62 -22.96
C ALA A 179 -53.29 14.88 -23.50
N SER A 180 -52.62 13.92 -24.00
CA SER A 180 -52.51 13.64 -25.45
C SER A 180 -51.28 14.29 -26.11
N THR A 181 -50.46 13.54 -26.58
CA THR A 181 -50.03 13.09 -27.93
C THR A 181 -48.62 13.48 -28.37
N LYS A 182 -47.97 12.43 -28.86
CA LYS A 182 -47.19 12.36 -30.13
C LYS A 182 -45.80 12.99 -30.13
N ALA A 183 -44.79 12.50 -30.66
CA ALA A 183 -44.46 11.36 -31.53
C ALA A 183 -42.93 11.44 -31.80
N SER A 184 -42.32 10.34 -31.94
CA SER A 184 -41.06 10.16 -32.69
C SER A 184 -41.29 10.45 -34.18
N PRO A 185 -40.35 10.40 -35.09
CA PRO A 185 -39.02 9.74 -35.15
C PRO A 185 -38.01 10.48 -36.09
N GLY A 186 -36.86 9.83 -36.30
CA GLY A 186 -36.09 10.09 -37.52
C GLY A 186 -34.57 10.08 -37.30
N THR A 187 -33.93 8.97 -37.44
CA THR A 187 -33.15 8.42 -38.58
C THR A 187 -32.08 9.37 -39.18
N ARG A 188 -30.83 9.04 -39.16
CA ARG A 188 -30.14 8.45 -40.30
C ARG A 188 -28.62 8.56 -40.26
N ALA A 189 -27.97 7.48 -40.33
CA ALA A 189 -26.70 7.04 -40.86
C ALA A 189 -26.03 7.90 -41.95
N THR A 190 -24.69 7.88 -41.96
CA THR A 190 -23.77 7.68 -43.12
C THR A 190 -22.35 7.55 -42.54
N LYS A 191 -21.64 6.45 -42.66
CA LYS A 191 -20.89 5.86 -43.79
C LYS A 191 -19.81 6.81 -44.36
N GLY A 192 -18.56 6.32 -44.28
CA GLY A 192 -17.46 6.78 -45.13
C GLY A 192 -16.11 6.55 -44.45
N LYS A 193 -15.41 5.58 -44.75
CA LYS A 193 -14.52 5.09 -45.81
C LYS A 193 -13.04 5.21 -45.40
N ARG A 194 -12.40 4.04 -45.25
CA ARG A 194 -10.94 3.83 -45.44
C ARG A 194 -10.55 4.13 -46.89
N PRO A 195 -9.30 4.47 -47.20
CA PRO A 195 -8.33 3.47 -47.63
C PRO A 195 -6.91 3.71 -47.05
N ALA A 196 -6.12 2.73 -46.77
CA ALA A 196 -5.27 1.81 -47.54
C ALA A 196 -3.95 2.41 -48.06
N ARG A 197 -2.84 1.76 -47.62
CA ARG A 197 -1.57 1.45 -48.31
C ARG A 197 -0.56 2.57 -48.62
N SER A 198 0.68 2.36 -48.13
CA SER A 198 1.90 1.92 -48.87
C SER A 198 3.08 1.88 -47.89
N ARG A 199 3.81 0.82 -47.73
CA ARG A 199 4.92 0.18 -48.45
C ARG A 199 6.07 1.14 -48.81
N ALA A 200 7.21 0.83 -48.23
CA ALA A 200 8.58 0.66 -48.78
C ALA A 200 9.58 1.25 -47.77
N ALA A 201 10.45 0.47 -47.27
CA ALA A 201 11.78 0.08 -47.75
C ALA A 201 12.87 1.14 -47.50
N GLY A 202 13.89 0.72 -46.76
CA GLY A 202 15.15 1.37 -46.45
C GLY A 202 15.73 0.68 -45.24
#